data_be364119fc85f9e9711c0ba49cd32eb6
#
_entry.id   be364119fc85f9e9711c0ba49cd32eb6
#
_cell.length_a   1.000
_cell.length_b   1.000
_cell.length_c   1.000
_cell.angle_alpha   90.00
_cell.angle_beta   90.00
_cell.angle_gamma   90.00
#
_symmetry.space_group_name_H-M   'P 1'
#
loop_
_entity.id
_entity.type
_entity.pdbx_description
1 polymer ?
#
loop_
_entity_poly.entity_id
_entity_poly.type
_entity_poly.pdbx_seq_one_letter_code
_entity_poly.pdbx_strand_id
1 'polypeptide(L)'
;MPASLAPEDPGAAGERRHRQGAARARATRKVVLGGLGRRRARTAVLVLTVLTAVTASLLAAGLLVASSAPFDRAFAQQRGAHLTADVDATAATPAQLTATAALAGVEAAAGPFPSTTVRPRVAAPGPGASGPGGAPGATGPPAGLELPPMNLVGRDADDGLVDQVSLVRGAWPTRAGEIVLDADYGFRPALGTRLEVQGLAGGPTLTVVGLARSTSRTADGWVTPAQLAALTEAGAPAGYQMLYRFDAADTDAQIRAGRAAVEAALPAGALTGARSYLDLRREANAETAAYVPFVAAFGGLGLAMSTLIIGVVVSGAVGAARWRIGVLKALGFTPARVVTAYVGQTLVPAAAGVGLGVLLGNLLAVPVLADQSDAFGGPEPSIPLWVDLAVAGGALVLVGVAAVVPALRAGRMRAVEALSLG
;
A
#
# COMPACT_ATOMS: atom_id res chain seq x y z
N MET A 1 20.30 53.64 66.41
CA MET A 1 19.30 52.55 66.26
C MET A 1 19.35 52.03 64.83
N PRO A 2 19.78 50.80 64.58
CA PRO A 2 19.80 50.25 63.25
C PRO A 2 18.44 49.68 62.91
N ALA A 3 17.93 49.96 61.68
CA ALA A 3 16.69 49.41 61.13
C ALA A 3 16.82 47.90 60.82
N SER A 4 15.89 47.13 61.40
CA SER A 4 15.73 45.69 61.19
C SER A 4 15.28 45.41 59.75
N LEU A 5 16.10 44.70 58.97
CA LEU A 5 15.73 44.09 57.71
C LEU A 5 14.88 42.88 58.04
N ALA A 6 13.59 42.92 57.67
CA ALA A 6 12.71 41.75 57.69
C ALA A 6 13.16 40.69 56.65
N PRO A 7 13.07 39.37 56.94
CA PRO A 7 13.45 38.36 56.01
C PRO A 7 12.47 38.28 54.81
N GLU A 8 12.99 38.33 53.60
CA GLU A 8 12.20 38.13 52.38
C GLU A 8 11.64 36.71 52.35
N ASP A 9 10.33 36.59 52.20
CA ASP A 9 9.59 35.32 52.09
C ASP A 9 9.97 34.57 50.80
N PRO A 10 10.59 33.37 50.87
CA PRO A 10 11.01 32.60 49.69
C PRO A 10 9.84 32.17 48.80
N GLY A 11 8.60 32.12 49.29
CA GLY A 11 7.38 31.85 48.54
C GLY A 11 7.02 32.94 47.53
N ALA A 12 7.20 34.20 47.93
CA ALA A 12 6.90 35.36 47.08
C ALA A 12 7.86 35.52 45.91
N ALA A 13 9.10 35.05 46.04
CA ALA A 13 10.09 35.05 44.93
C ALA A 13 9.79 34.01 43.89
N GLY A 14 9.26 32.82 44.25
CA GLY A 14 8.83 31.76 43.36
C GLY A 14 7.62 32.15 42.50
N GLU A 15 6.60 32.76 43.14
CA GLU A 15 5.40 33.23 42.43
C GLU A 15 5.71 34.37 41.43
N ARG A 16 6.59 35.30 41.80
CA ARG A 16 7.03 36.37 40.88
C ARG A 16 7.75 35.83 39.65
N ARG A 17 8.62 34.82 39.80
CA ARG A 17 9.29 34.14 38.67
C ARG A 17 8.29 33.43 37.76
N HIS A 18 7.28 32.73 38.32
CA HIS A 18 6.24 32.04 37.56
C HIS A 18 5.35 33.03 36.80
N ARG A 19 4.89 34.10 37.43
CA ARG A 19 4.08 35.17 36.79
C ARG A 19 4.86 35.92 35.72
N GLN A 20 6.14 36.17 35.91
CA GLN A 20 7.02 36.77 34.90
C GLN A 20 7.26 35.79 33.72
N GLY A 21 7.38 34.50 33.94
CA GLY A 21 7.47 33.47 32.90
C GLY A 21 6.22 33.42 32.04
N ALA A 22 5.04 33.40 32.66
CA ALA A 22 3.75 33.37 31.96
C ALA A 22 3.47 34.66 31.16
N ALA A 23 3.80 35.84 31.74
CA ALA A 23 3.67 37.11 31.04
C ALA A 23 4.61 37.22 29.83
N ARG A 24 5.83 36.67 29.95
CA ARG A 24 6.82 36.63 28.86
C ARG A 24 6.39 35.67 27.76
N ALA A 25 5.82 34.48 28.07
CA ALA A 25 5.28 33.54 27.10
C ALA A 25 4.10 34.15 26.33
N ARG A 26 3.20 34.87 27.00
CA ARG A 26 2.09 35.61 26.36
C ARG A 26 2.57 36.73 25.44
N ALA A 27 3.61 37.48 25.82
CA ALA A 27 4.20 38.50 24.96
C ALA A 27 4.84 37.91 23.69
N THR A 28 5.58 36.82 23.82
CA THR A 28 6.17 36.10 22.65
C THR A 28 5.09 35.57 21.72
N ARG A 29 4.00 35.00 22.28
CA ARG A 29 2.87 34.50 21.50
C ARG A 29 2.14 35.64 20.74
N LYS A 30 1.94 36.80 21.36
CA LYS A 30 1.36 37.98 20.71
C LYS A 30 2.23 38.52 19.58
N VAL A 31 3.55 38.53 19.74
CA VAL A 31 4.51 38.96 18.71
C VAL A 31 4.50 37.98 17.52
N VAL A 32 4.44 36.67 17.78
CA VAL A 32 4.35 35.65 16.74
C VAL A 32 3.04 35.77 15.97
N LEU A 33 1.90 35.84 16.66
CA LEU A 33 0.57 35.93 16.04
C LEU A 33 0.32 37.28 15.34
N GLY A 34 0.79 38.41 15.90
CA GLY A 34 0.66 39.73 15.29
C GLY A 34 1.50 39.95 14.05
N GLY A 35 2.60 39.16 13.91
CA GLY A 35 3.45 39.18 12.70
C GLY A 35 2.82 38.44 11.50
N LEU A 36 1.98 37.43 11.75
CA LEU A 36 1.29 36.64 10.75
C LEU A 36 0.21 37.47 10.00
N GLY A 37 -0.52 38.32 10.70
CA GLY A 37 -1.63 39.11 10.07
C GLY A 37 -1.20 40.21 9.11
N ARG A 38 0.00 40.78 9.28
CA ARG A 38 0.50 41.89 8.45
C ARG A 38 1.22 41.48 7.19
N ARG A 39 1.52 40.17 6.99
CA ARG A 39 2.24 39.62 5.82
C ARG A 39 1.55 38.40 5.27
N ARG A 40 0.23 38.50 5.05
CA ARG A 40 -0.63 37.39 4.59
C ARG A 40 -0.09 36.68 3.35
N ALA A 41 0.37 37.44 2.34
CA ALA A 41 0.91 36.85 1.13
C ALA A 41 2.16 35.97 1.39
N ARG A 42 3.07 36.40 2.23
CA ARG A 42 4.30 35.64 2.55
C ARG A 42 4.00 34.39 3.38
N THR A 43 3.10 34.49 4.33
CA THR A 43 2.63 33.36 5.13
C THR A 43 1.93 32.33 4.23
N ALA A 44 1.06 32.81 3.32
CA ALA A 44 0.37 31.96 2.35
C ALA A 44 1.35 31.23 1.41
N VAL A 45 2.35 31.92 0.88
CA VAL A 45 3.40 31.29 0.02
C VAL A 45 4.14 30.21 0.80
N LEU A 46 4.53 30.48 2.06
CA LEU A 46 5.23 29.49 2.88
C LEU A 46 4.34 28.25 3.18
N VAL A 47 3.09 28.49 3.56
CA VAL A 47 2.12 27.39 3.77
C VAL A 47 1.95 26.56 2.50
N LEU A 48 1.73 27.23 1.37
CA LEU A 48 1.53 26.56 0.07
C LEU A 48 2.76 25.75 -0.36
N THR A 49 3.96 26.32 -0.21
CA THR A 49 5.21 25.62 -0.54
C THR A 49 5.42 24.39 0.33
N VAL A 50 5.18 24.51 1.64
CA VAL A 50 5.32 23.37 2.56
C VAL A 50 4.23 22.33 2.29
N LEU A 51 2.99 22.77 2.04
CA LEU A 51 1.87 21.90 1.69
C LEU A 51 2.21 21.06 0.44
N THR A 52 2.58 21.71 -0.66
CA THR A 52 2.90 21.00 -1.91
C THR A 52 4.09 20.06 -1.76
N ALA A 53 5.13 20.49 -1.01
CA ALA A 53 6.29 19.67 -0.72
C ALA A 53 5.94 18.41 0.09
N VAL A 54 5.15 18.57 1.15
CA VAL A 54 4.72 17.45 2.02
C VAL A 54 3.79 16.52 1.26
N THR A 55 2.81 17.06 0.50
CA THR A 55 1.91 16.25 -0.34
C THR A 55 2.71 15.41 -1.34
N ALA A 56 3.63 16.00 -2.08
CA ALA A 56 4.46 15.28 -3.05
C ALA A 56 5.37 14.24 -2.38
N SER A 57 5.97 14.58 -1.24
CA SER A 57 6.81 13.63 -0.48
C SER A 57 6.01 12.47 0.10
N LEU A 58 4.79 12.72 0.56
CA LEU A 58 3.89 11.69 1.09
C LEU A 58 3.42 10.74 -0.01
N LEU A 59 3.04 11.27 -1.17
CA LEU A 59 2.68 10.47 -2.34
C LEU A 59 3.85 9.60 -2.80
N ALA A 60 5.06 10.17 -2.90
CA ALA A 60 6.25 9.42 -3.28
C ALA A 60 6.61 8.34 -2.26
N ALA A 61 6.60 8.66 -0.97
CA ALA A 61 6.90 7.70 0.10
C ALA A 61 5.79 6.65 0.24
N GLY A 62 4.52 7.05 0.12
CA GLY A 62 3.37 6.16 0.15
C GLY A 62 3.41 5.16 -1.01
N LEU A 63 3.69 5.63 -2.22
CA LEU A 63 3.83 4.77 -3.40
C LEU A 63 5.02 3.82 -3.27
N LEU A 64 6.17 4.28 -2.74
CA LEU A 64 7.33 3.45 -2.48
C LEU A 64 7.05 2.34 -1.46
N VAL A 65 6.34 2.67 -0.38
CA VAL A 65 5.94 1.69 0.65
C VAL A 65 4.85 0.75 0.13
N ALA A 66 3.89 1.26 -0.64
CA ALA A 66 2.84 0.44 -1.25
C ALA A 66 3.41 -0.53 -2.29
N SER A 67 4.42 -0.11 -3.07
CA SER A 67 5.12 -0.96 -4.03
C SER A 67 6.09 -1.95 -3.37
N SER A 68 6.38 -1.79 -2.08
CA SER A 68 7.21 -2.75 -1.33
C SER A 68 6.34 -3.89 -0.78
N ALA A 69 6.55 -5.10 -1.29
CA ALA A 69 5.92 -6.35 -0.85
C ALA A 69 4.37 -6.40 -0.88
N PRO A 70 3.68 -5.96 -1.96
CA PRO A 70 2.24 -6.15 -2.07
C PRO A 70 1.86 -7.63 -2.12
N PHE A 71 2.68 -8.44 -2.81
CA PHE A 71 2.53 -9.89 -2.87
C PHE A 71 2.59 -10.54 -1.47
N ASP A 72 3.61 -10.21 -0.67
CA ASP A 72 3.79 -10.84 0.65
C ASP A 72 2.61 -10.53 1.59
N ARG A 73 2.05 -9.33 1.51
CA ARG A 73 0.87 -8.94 2.30
C ARG A 73 -0.38 -9.68 1.87
N ALA A 74 -0.66 -9.72 0.57
CA ALA A 74 -1.80 -10.45 0.02
C ALA A 74 -1.67 -11.96 0.30
N PHE A 75 -0.46 -12.52 0.13
CA PHE A 75 -0.15 -13.91 0.41
C PHE A 75 -0.40 -14.28 1.88
N ALA A 76 0.03 -13.44 2.81
CA ALA A 76 -0.20 -13.65 4.24
C ALA A 76 -1.70 -13.57 4.61
N GLN A 77 -2.43 -12.59 4.04
CA GLN A 77 -3.87 -12.40 4.30
C GLN A 77 -4.71 -13.56 3.77
N GLN A 78 -4.41 -14.02 2.57
CA GLN A 78 -5.10 -15.15 1.95
C GLN A 78 -4.62 -16.51 2.45
N ARG A 79 -3.67 -16.57 3.42
CA ARG A 79 -3.02 -17.82 3.82
C ARG A 79 -2.51 -18.61 2.62
N GLY A 80 -1.81 -17.94 1.72
CA GLY A 80 -1.38 -18.48 0.45
C GLY A 80 -0.63 -19.80 0.58
N ALA A 81 -0.73 -20.66 -0.42
CA ALA A 81 -0.05 -21.95 -0.46
C ALA A 81 1.44 -21.76 -0.76
N HIS A 82 2.32 -22.32 0.08
CA HIS A 82 3.77 -22.38 -0.19
C HIS A 82 4.09 -23.30 -1.38
N LEU A 83 3.30 -24.36 -1.54
CA LEU A 83 3.38 -25.30 -2.65
C LEU A 83 1.98 -25.64 -3.14
N THR A 84 1.74 -25.49 -4.43
CA THR A 84 0.58 -26.04 -5.14
C THR A 84 1.04 -27.29 -5.87
N ALA A 85 0.44 -28.44 -5.58
CA ALA A 85 0.77 -29.74 -6.15
C ALA A 85 -0.39 -30.25 -6.99
N ASP A 86 -0.14 -30.55 -8.26
CA ASP A 86 -1.08 -31.16 -9.19
C ASP A 86 -0.77 -32.65 -9.30
N VAL A 87 -1.79 -33.49 -9.15
CA VAL A 87 -1.67 -34.94 -9.03
C VAL A 87 -2.61 -35.62 -10.01
N ASP A 88 -2.13 -36.67 -10.67
CA ASP A 88 -2.94 -37.51 -11.54
C ASP A 88 -3.93 -38.36 -10.73
N ALA A 89 -5.22 -38.19 -11.00
CA ALA A 89 -6.29 -38.92 -10.32
C ALA A 89 -6.26 -40.46 -10.61
N THR A 90 -5.56 -40.87 -11.65
CA THR A 90 -5.39 -42.31 -11.95
C THR A 90 -4.26 -42.94 -11.16
N ALA A 91 -3.30 -42.14 -10.66
CA ALA A 91 -2.12 -42.63 -9.97
C ALA A 91 -2.23 -42.55 -8.43
N ALA A 92 -3.06 -41.63 -7.88
CA ALA A 92 -3.24 -41.49 -6.46
C ALA A 92 -4.71 -41.31 -6.06
N THR A 93 -5.07 -41.88 -4.93
CA THR A 93 -6.42 -41.77 -4.36
C THR A 93 -6.59 -40.54 -3.45
N PRO A 94 -7.82 -40.00 -3.28
CA PRO A 94 -8.07 -38.91 -2.35
C PRO A 94 -7.60 -39.19 -0.91
N ALA A 95 -7.71 -40.46 -0.46
CA ALA A 95 -7.26 -40.85 0.87
C ALA A 95 -5.73 -40.74 1.04
N GLN A 96 -4.97 -41.15 0.03
CA GLN A 96 -3.51 -40.98 0.02
C GLN A 96 -3.12 -39.50 0.05
N LEU A 97 -3.81 -38.66 -0.73
CA LEU A 97 -3.58 -37.23 -0.77
C LEU A 97 -3.91 -36.57 0.59
N THR A 98 -5.03 -36.91 1.21
CA THR A 98 -5.39 -36.41 2.54
C THR A 98 -4.35 -36.80 3.59
N ALA A 99 -3.77 -38.01 3.50
CA ALA A 99 -2.74 -38.47 4.42
C ALA A 99 -1.46 -37.59 4.37
N THR A 100 -1.16 -36.97 3.22
CA THR A 100 0.01 -36.08 3.11
C THR A 100 -0.09 -34.80 3.97
N ALA A 101 -1.29 -34.42 4.41
CA ALA A 101 -1.47 -33.30 5.33
C ALA A 101 -0.84 -33.53 6.71
N ALA A 102 -0.63 -34.79 7.10
CA ALA A 102 -0.03 -35.17 8.37
C ALA A 102 1.50 -35.36 8.30
N LEU A 103 2.13 -35.04 7.18
CA LEU A 103 3.59 -35.15 7.03
C LEU A 103 4.31 -34.13 7.93
N ALA A 104 5.44 -34.55 8.48
CA ALA A 104 6.29 -33.67 9.28
C ALA A 104 6.74 -32.44 8.45
N GLY A 105 6.62 -31.26 9.04
CA GLY A 105 6.94 -30.00 8.36
C GLY A 105 5.78 -29.38 7.56
N VAL A 106 4.59 -30.01 7.53
CA VAL A 106 3.37 -29.43 6.97
C VAL A 106 2.61 -28.72 8.10
N GLU A 107 2.53 -27.39 8.00
CA GLU A 107 1.76 -26.54 8.92
C GLU A 107 0.25 -26.70 8.68
N ALA A 108 -0.14 -26.66 7.41
CA ALA A 108 -1.53 -26.83 6.97
C ALA A 108 -1.59 -27.34 5.53
N ALA A 109 -2.65 -28.05 5.22
CA ALA A 109 -2.95 -28.44 3.85
C ALA A 109 -4.44 -28.27 3.54
N ALA A 110 -4.76 -28.06 2.26
CA ALA A 110 -6.12 -28.03 1.74
C ALA A 110 -6.24 -28.87 0.46
N GLY A 111 -7.37 -29.49 0.29
CA GLY A 111 -7.63 -30.47 -0.77
C GLY A 111 -7.80 -31.89 -0.18
N PRO A 112 -7.85 -32.94 -1.03
CA PRO A 112 -7.70 -32.88 -2.48
C PRO A 112 -8.88 -32.21 -3.17
N PHE A 113 -8.59 -31.17 -3.94
CA PHE A 113 -9.59 -30.55 -4.81
C PHE A 113 -9.56 -31.23 -6.17
N PRO A 114 -10.69 -31.69 -6.70
CA PRO A 114 -10.71 -32.20 -8.07
C PRO A 114 -10.33 -31.07 -9.01
N SER A 115 -9.52 -31.39 -10.04
CA SER A 115 -9.01 -30.41 -11.00
C SER A 115 -9.02 -30.98 -12.43
N THR A 116 -9.12 -30.10 -13.41
CA THR A 116 -9.04 -30.45 -14.83
C THR A 116 -8.52 -29.29 -15.66
N THR A 117 -7.94 -29.56 -16.80
CA THR A 117 -7.57 -28.56 -17.79
C THR A 117 -8.52 -28.62 -18.97
N VAL A 118 -9.15 -27.49 -19.28
CA VAL A 118 -10.08 -27.38 -20.42
C VAL A 118 -9.65 -26.27 -21.38
N ARG A 119 -10.20 -26.30 -22.59
CA ARG A 119 -10.02 -25.24 -23.59
C ARG A 119 -11.35 -24.55 -23.83
N PRO A 120 -11.59 -23.40 -23.18
CA PRO A 120 -12.83 -22.68 -23.34
C PRO A 120 -12.81 -21.79 -24.59
N ARG A 121 -13.99 -21.52 -25.13
CA ARG A 121 -14.26 -20.57 -26.19
C ARG A 121 -15.43 -19.68 -25.75
N VAL A 122 -15.39 -18.39 -26.07
CA VAL A 122 -16.52 -17.49 -25.81
C VAL A 122 -17.69 -17.90 -26.66
N ALA A 123 -18.79 -18.33 -26.04
CA ALA A 123 -20.01 -18.71 -26.74
C ALA A 123 -20.67 -17.52 -27.40
N ALA A 124 -21.37 -17.74 -28.52
CA ALA A 124 -22.21 -16.72 -29.13
C ALA A 124 -23.32 -16.29 -28.14
N PRO A 125 -23.74 -15.01 -28.12
CA PRO A 125 -24.90 -14.58 -27.36
C PRO A 125 -26.13 -15.39 -27.78
N GLY A 126 -26.80 -16.01 -26.79
CA GLY A 126 -28.04 -16.74 -27.09
C GLY A 126 -29.12 -15.80 -27.61
N PRO A 127 -30.08 -16.30 -28.40
CA PRO A 127 -31.23 -15.53 -28.80
C PRO A 127 -32.00 -15.10 -27.54
N GLY A 128 -32.04 -13.78 -27.24
CA GLY A 128 -32.69 -13.19 -26.08
C GLY A 128 -31.76 -12.60 -25.01
N ALA A 129 -30.43 -12.66 -25.14
CA ALA A 129 -29.48 -12.10 -24.20
C ALA A 129 -29.23 -10.59 -24.43
N SER A 130 -30.32 -9.81 -24.65
CA SER A 130 -30.30 -8.35 -24.50
C SER A 130 -30.53 -8.03 -23.03
N GLY A 131 -29.49 -8.14 -22.20
CA GLY A 131 -29.57 -7.71 -20.80
C GLY A 131 -29.82 -6.20 -20.71
N PRO A 132 -30.65 -5.72 -19.75
CA PRO A 132 -30.87 -4.32 -19.51
C PRO A 132 -29.61 -3.71 -18.85
N GLY A 133 -28.63 -3.31 -19.65
CA GLY A 133 -27.38 -2.72 -19.15
C GLY A 133 -26.29 -2.52 -20.19
N GLY A 134 -26.59 -2.82 -21.44
CA GLY A 134 -25.70 -2.49 -22.54
C GLY A 134 -25.62 -0.99 -22.76
N ALA A 135 -24.75 -0.29 -22.03
CA ALA A 135 -24.32 1.03 -22.49
C ALA A 135 -23.75 0.86 -23.90
N PRO A 136 -24.09 1.75 -24.87
CA PRO A 136 -23.50 1.75 -26.21
C PRO A 136 -21.99 2.01 -26.06
N GLY A 137 -21.17 0.97 -26.24
CA GLY A 137 -19.71 1.04 -26.08
C GLY A 137 -19.06 -0.08 -25.27
N ALA A 138 -19.81 -0.92 -24.56
CA ALA A 138 -19.25 -2.12 -23.93
C ALA A 138 -19.03 -3.20 -24.98
N THR A 139 -17.88 -3.20 -25.64
CA THR A 139 -17.40 -4.27 -26.49
C THR A 139 -17.09 -5.47 -25.59
N GLY A 140 -18.05 -6.36 -25.41
CA GLY A 140 -17.79 -7.70 -24.90
C GLY A 140 -16.81 -8.42 -25.83
N PRO A 141 -16.10 -9.46 -25.36
CA PRO A 141 -15.20 -10.22 -26.19
C PRO A 141 -15.95 -10.81 -27.39
N PRO A 142 -15.32 -10.87 -28.57
CA PRO A 142 -15.97 -11.39 -29.74
C PRO A 142 -16.39 -12.85 -29.52
N ALA A 143 -17.60 -13.20 -29.98
CA ALA A 143 -18.07 -14.59 -29.99
C ALA A 143 -17.10 -15.44 -30.81
N GLY A 144 -16.86 -16.67 -30.35
CA GLY A 144 -15.91 -17.58 -30.99
C GLY A 144 -14.45 -17.37 -30.62
N LEU A 145 -14.13 -16.39 -29.76
CA LEU A 145 -12.77 -16.19 -29.26
C LEU A 145 -12.33 -17.44 -28.47
N GLU A 146 -11.29 -18.11 -28.97
CA GLU A 146 -10.65 -19.21 -28.25
C GLU A 146 -9.77 -18.61 -27.12
N LEU A 147 -9.92 -19.19 -25.93
CA LEU A 147 -9.11 -18.79 -24.78
C LEU A 147 -7.97 -19.80 -24.58
N PRO A 148 -6.88 -19.40 -23.91
CA PRO A 148 -5.82 -20.33 -23.54
C PRO A 148 -6.37 -21.53 -22.74
N PRO A 149 -5.62 -22.66 -22.67
CA PRO A 149 -5.96 -23.72 -21.74
C PRO A 149 -6.15 -23.19 -20.32
N MET A 150 -7.24 -23.61 -19.68
CA MET A 150 -7.66 -23.10 -18.35
C MET A 150 -7.65 -24.26 -17.37
N ASN A 151 -6.98 -24.06 -16.25
CA ASN A 151 -7.00 -24.98 -15.11
C ASN A 151 -8.22 -24.69 -14.25
N LEU A 152 -9.17 -25.61 -14.19
CA LEU A 152 -10.37 -25.54 -13.36
C LEU A 152 -10.19 -26.36 -12.10
N VAL A 153 -10.61 -25.81 -10.96
CA VAL A 153 -10.58 -26.47 -9.67
C VAL A 153 -11.99 -26.48 -9.07
N GLY A 154 -12.40 -27.64 -8.59
CA GLY A 154 -13.69 -27.84 -7.91
C GLY A 154 -13.57 -27.48 -6.43
N ARG A 155 -14.22 -26.39 -6.01
CA ARG A 155 -14.27 -25.96 -4.60
C ARG A 155 -15.68 -25.56 -4.21
N ASP A 156 -16.11 -25.97 -3.01
CA ASP A 156 -17.44 -25.63 -2.49
C ASP A 156 -17.51 -24.20 -1.96
N ALA A 157 -16.39 -23.66 -1.51
CA ALA A 157 -16.30 -22.33 -0.90
C ALA A 157 -14.99 -21.61 -1.29
N ASP A 158 -15.00 -20.29 -1.15
CA ASP A 158 -13.86 -19.40 -1.37
C ASP A 158 -12.91 -19.36 -0.16
N ASP A 159 -13.37 -19.76 1.01
CA ASP A 159 -12.60 -19.86 2.24
C ASP A 159 -11.94 -21.23 2.43
N GLY A 160 -10.91 -21.28 3.27
CA GLY A 160 -10.18 -22.50 3.59
C GLY A 160 -9.01 -22.26 4.52
N LEU A 161 -8.41 -23.37 4.98
CA LEU A 161 -7.20 -23.29 5.82
C LEU A 161 -5.99 -22.78 5.05
N VAL A 162 -5.95 -23.02 3.74
CA VAL A 162 -4.90 -22.60 2.81
C VAL A 162 -5.56 -22.02 1.55
N ASP A 163 -5.03 -20.92 1.06
CA ASP A 163 -5.47 -20.23 -0.14
C ASP A 163 -6.93 -19.75 -0.08
N GLN A 164 -7.18 -18.75 0.76
CA GLN A 164 -8.46 -18.05 0.78
C GLN A 164 -8.60 -17.20 -0.48
N VAL A 165 -9.54 -17.57 -1.35
CA VAL A 165 -9.76 -16.89 -2.62
C VAL A 165 -10.61 -15.65 -2.38
N SER A 166 -10.13 -14.49 -2.81
CA SER A 166 -10.86 -13.23 -2.63
C SER A 166 -11.79 -12.98 -3.79
N LEU A 167 -13.11 -12.92 -3.52
CA LEU A 167 -14.10 -12.57 -4.53
C LEU A 167 -13.99 -11.08 -4.84
N VAL A 168 -13.67 -10.74 -6.09
CA VAL A 168 -13.53 -9.36 -6.58
C VAL A 168 -14.88 -8.80 -7.02
N ARG A 169 -15.68 -9.64 -7.69
CA ARG A 169 -16.98 -9.23 -8.23
C ARG A 169 -17.88 -10.45 -8.44
N GLY A 170 -19.19 -10.27 -8.26
CA GLY A 170 -20.19 -11.31 -8.49
C GLY A 170 -20.40 -12.21 -7.27
N ALA A 171 -20.59 -13.50 -7.47
CA ALA A 171 -20.84 -14.49 -6.44
C ALA A 171 -20.04 -15.77 -6.68
N TRP A 172 -19.81 -16.56 -5.61
CA TRP A 172 -19.20 -17.89 -5.71
C TRP A 172 -20.15 -18.87 -6.41
N PRO A 173 -19.64 -19.85 -7.20
CA PRO A 173 -20.50 -20.76 -7.94
C PRO A 173 -21.21 -21.72 -7.00
N THR A 174 -22.53 -21.81 -7.13
CA THR A 174 -23.38 -22.68 -6.29
C THR A 174 -24.14 -23.72 -7.08
N ARG A 175 -24.15 -23.59 -8.42
CA ARG A 175 -24.90 -24.46 -9.33
C ARG A 175 -24.03 -25.01 -10.42
N ALA A 176 -24.45 -26.13 -10.98
CA ALA A 176 -23.84 -26.64 -12.21
C ALA A 176 -23.96 -25.62 -13.34
N GLY A 177 -22.94 -25.51 -14.19
CA GLY A 177 -22.87 -24.53 -15.25
C GLY A 177 -22.42 -23.14 -14.84
N GLU A 178 -22.09 -22.92 -13.57
CA GLU A 178 -21.50 -21.66 -13.08
C GLU A 178 -19.98 -21.77 -12.93
N ILE A 179 -19.27 -20.66 -13.23
CA ILE A 179 -17.81 -20.53 -13.04
C ILE A 179 -17.48 -19.17 -12.48
N VAL A 180 -16.53 -19.13 -11.56
CA VAL A 180 -15.79 -17.93 -11.14
C VAL A 180 -14.43 -17.98 -11.81
N LEU A 181 -14.05 -16.91 -12.50
CA LEU A 181 -12.74 -16.81 -13.17
C LEU A 181 -11.74 -16.08 -12.31
N ASP A 182 -10.46 -16.43 -12.46
CA ASP A 182 -9.38 -15.63 -11.92
C ASP A 182 -9.35 -14.26 -12.62
N ALA A 183 -9.31 -13.19 -11.83
CA ALA A 183 -9.32 -11.80 -12.32
C ALA A 183 -8.06 -11.47 -13.14
N ASP A 184 -6.99 -12.24 -12.98
CA ASP A 184 -5.69 -12.05 -13.63
C ASP A 184 -5.46 -13.03 -14.81
N TYR A 185 -6.46 -13.84 -15.16
CA TYR A 185 -6.37 -14.80 -16.28
C TYR A 185 -6.14 -14.16 -17.66
N GLY A 186 -5.98 -12.83 -17.73
CA GLY A 186 -5.75 -12.10 -19.00
C GLY A 186 -7.01 -11.87 -19.83
N PHE A 187 -8.15 -12.34 -19.35
CA PHE A 187 -9.46 -12.17 -19.96
C PHE A 187 -10.46 -11.73 -18.90
N ARG A 188 -11.05 -10.54 -19.05
CA ARG A 188 -12.03 -9.97 -18.10
C ARG A 188 -13.41 -9.93 -18.73
N PRO A 189 -14.17 -11.03 -18.72
CA PRO A 189 -15.51 -11.05 -19.26
C PRO A 189 -16.50 -10.28 -18.38
N ALA A 190 -17.58 -9.83 -18.97
CA ALA A 190 -18.75 -9.39 -18.19
C ALA A 190 -19.37 -10.60 -17.46
N LEU A 191 -19.96 -10.37 -16.29
CA LEU A 191 -20.78 -11.37 -15.63
C LEU A 191 -21.90 -11.80 -16.56
N GLY A 192 -22.21 -13.10 -16.59
CA GLY A 192 -23.16 -13.70 -17.54
C GLY A 192 -22.55 -14.13 -18.87
N THR A 193 -21.27 -13.84 -19.13
CA THR A 193 -20.57 -14.38 -20.31
C THR A 193 -20.57 -15.90 -20.25
N ARG A 194 -20.91 -16.54 -21.38
CA ARG A 194 -20.93 -18.01 -21.50
C ARG A 194 -19.64 -18.48 -22.18
N LEU A 195 -19.04 -19.50 -21.61
CA LEU A 195 -17.85 -20.18 -22.11
C LEU A 195 -18.24 -21.60 -22.52
N GLU A 196 -18.04 -21.94 -23.76
CA GLU A 196 -18.21 -23.30 -24.28
C GLU A 196 -16.90 -24.06 -24.13
N VAL A 197 -16.92 -25.22 -23.50
CA VAL A 197 -15.74 -26.07 -23.33
C VAL A 197 -15.58 -26.94 -24.54
N GLN A 198 -14.48 -26.78 -25.27
CA GLN A 198 -14.21 -27.51 -26.53
C GLN A 198 -13.71 -28.93 -26.30
N GLY A 199 -14.01 -29.81 -27.23
CA GLY A 199 -13.48 -31.16 -27.25
C GLY A 199 -14.13 -32.13 -26.26
N LEU A 200 -15.17 -31.73 -25.55
CA LEU A 200 -15.91 -32.56 -24.62
C LEU A 200 -17.26 -32.97 -25.18
N ALA A 201 -17.74 -34.16 -24.77
CA ALA A 201 -19.04 -34.66 -25.16
C ALA A 201 -20.16 -33.72 -24.69
N GLY A 202 -21.12 -33.43 -25.56
CA GLY A 202 -22.25 -32.53 -25.23
C GLY A 202 -21.94 -31.03 -25.25
N GLY A 203 -20.69 -30.61 -25.51
CA GLY A 203 -20.33 -29.18 -25.54
C GLY A 203 -20.73 -28.40 -24.29
N PRO A 204 -20.25 -28.79 -23.09
CA PRO A 204 -20.69 -28.17 -21.86
C PRO A 204 -20.40 -26.66 -21.85
N THR A 205 -21.36 -25.89 -21.33
CA THR A 205 -21.24 -24.43 -21.27
C THR A 205 -21.18 -23.97 -19.81
N LEU A 206 -20.24 -23.07 -19.51
CA LEU A 206 -20.06 -22.45 -18.21
C LEU A 206 -20.44 -20.98 -18.27
N THR A 207 -21.22 -20.51 -17.32
CA THR A 207 -21.61 -19.08 -17.19
C THR A 207 -20.76 -18.41 -16.12
N VAL A 208 -20.10 -17.31 -16.47
CA VAL A 208 -19.29 -16.55 -15.54
C VAL A 208 -20.19 -15.81 -14.55
N VAL A 209 -20.19 -16.22 -13.28
CA VAL A 209 -20.98 -15.63 -12.22
C VAL A 209 -20.17 -14.73 -11.30
N GLY A 210 -18.83 -14.81 -11.33
CA GLY A 210 -17.95 -14.01 -10.52
C GLY A 210 -16.55 -13.94 -11.09
N LEU A 211 -15.80 -12.99 -10.54
CA LEU A 211 -14.36 -12.86 -10.70
C LEU A 211 -13.74 -12.92 -9.31
N ALA A 212 -12.71 -13.72 -9.15
CA ALA A 212 -12.01 -13.88 -7.88
C ALA A 212 -10.50 -13.84 -8.09
N ARG A 213 -9.74 -13.78 -7.02
CA ARG A 213 -8.28 -13.73 -7.09
C ARG A 213 -7.68 -14.65 -6.03
N SER A 214 -6.72 -15.46 -6.44
CA SER A 214 -5.84 -16.22 -5.58
C SER A 214 -4.41 -15.69 -5.74
N THR A 215 -3.81 -15.20 -4.65
CA THR A 215 -2.40 -14.77 -4.68
C THR A 215 -1.46 -15.93 -5.01
N SER A 216 -1.87 -17.16 -4.68
CA SER A 216 -1.13 -18.38 -5.01
C SER A 216 -1.36 -18.85 -6.45
N ARG A 217 -2.23 -18.19 -7.21
CA ARG A 217 -2.63 -18.57 -8.60
C ARG A 217 -2.94 -20.06 -8.70
N THR A 218 -3.80 -20.54 -7.79
CA THR A 218 -4.11 -21.97 -7.68
C THR A 218 -4.96 -22.50 -8.83
N ALA A 219 -5.80 -21.65 -9.42
CA ALA A 219 -6.64 -21.99 -10.56
C ALA A 219 -6.87 -20.78 -11.47
N ASP A 220 -7.20 -21.04 -12.73
CA ASP A 220 -7.68 -20.03 -13.67
C ASP A 220 -9.20 -19.82 -13.52
N GLY A 221 -9.88 -20.80 -12.94
CA GLY A 221 -11.30 -20.73 -12.63
C GLY A 221 -11.73 -21.77 -11.60
N TRP A 222 -12.77 -21.41 -10.84
CA TRP A 222 -13.36 -22.27 -9.83
C TRP A 222 -14.80 -22.62 -10.21
N VAL A 223 -15.12 -23.90 -10.07
CA VAL A 223 -16.44 -24.45 -10.29
C VAL A 223 -16.86 -25.29 -9.07
N THR A 224 -18.11 -25.71 -9.00
CA THR A 224 -18.51 -26.69 -7.98
C THR A 224 -17.85 -28.05 -8.27
N PRO A 225 -17.53 -28.87 -7.25
CA PRO A 225 -17.02 -30.21 -7.45
C PRO A 225 -17.92 -31.08 -8.34
N ALA A 226 -19.24 -30.91 -8.22
CA ALA A 226 -20.21 -31.61 -9.07
C ALA A 226 -20.08 -31.20 -10.56
N GLN A 227 -19.89 -29.91 -10.85
CA GLN A 227 -19.64 -29.45 -12.21
C GLN A 227 -18.35 -30.03 -12.77
N LEU A 228 -17.30 -30.11 -11.95
CA LEU A 228 -16.02 -30.66 -12.40
C LEU A 228 -16.13 -32.18 -12.69
N ALA A 229 -16.86 -32.92 -11.85
CA ALA A 229 -17.19 -34.32 -12.11
C ALA A 229 -17.90 -34.49 -13.45
N ALA A 230 -18.91 -33.67 -13.76
CA ALA A 230 -19.60 -33.71 -15.05
C ALA A 230 -18.68 -33.41 -16.24
N LEU A 231 -17.71 -32.48 -16.10
CA LEU A 231 -16.70 -32.22 -17.14
C LEU A 231 -15.79 -33.43 -17.34
N THR A 232 -15.39 -34.11 -16.29
CA THR A 232 -14.58 -35.33 -16.35
C THR A 232 -15.32 -36.48 -16.98
N GLU A 233 -16.58 -36.66 -16.65
CA GLU A 233 -17.46 -37.65 -17.32
C GLU A 233 -17.65 -37.35 -18.81
N ALA A 234 -17.64 -36.08 -19.20
CA ALA A 234 -17.69 -35.64 -20.60
C ALA A 234 -16.34 -35.82 -21.36
N GLY A 235 -15.30 -36.33 -20.70
CA GLY A 235 -13.99 -36.65 -21.29
C GLY A 235 -12.84 -35.68 -20.94
N ALA A 236 -13.03 -34.77 -20.00
CA ALA A 236 -11.93 -33.94 -19.51
C ALA A 236 -10.92 -34.78 -18.68
N PRO A 237 -9.62 -34.43 -18.69
CA PRO A 237 -8.62 -35.12 -17.85
C PRO A 237 -8.96 -34.96 -16.36
N ALA A 238 -8.85 -36.07 -15.61
CA ALA A 238 -9.09 -36.03 -14.15
C ALA A 238 -7.77 -35.81 -13.40
N GLY A 239 -7.77 -34.86 -12.49
CA GLY A 239 -6.65 -34.55 -11.60
C GLY A 239 -7.13 -34.16 -10.21
N TYR A 240 -6.18 -34.09 -9.31
CA TYR A 240 -6.36 -33.48 -7.99
C TYR A 240 -5.34 -32.39 -7.76
N GLN A 241 -5.73 -31.37 -7.03
CA GLN A 241 -4.85 -30.33 -6.53
C GLN A 241 -4.77 -30.39 -5.02
N MET A 242 -3.53 -30.34 -4.50
CA MET A 242 -3.25 -30.18 -3.08
C MET A 242 -2.50 -28.88 -2.85
N LEU A 243 -2.86 -28.19 -1.78
CA LEU A 243 -2.25 -26.93 -1.37
C LEU A 243 -1.58 -27.14 -0.02
N TYR A 244 -0.31 -26.77 0.09
CA TYR A 244 0.47 -26.96 1.30
C TYR A 244 1.04 -25.67 1.83
N ARG A 245 0.96 -25.50 3.14
CA ARG A 245 1.77 -24.57 3.91
C ARG A 245 2.76 -25.38 4.73
N PHE A 246 4.04 -24.98 4.70
CA PHE A 246 5.10 -25.62 5.45
C PHE A 246 5.52 -24.75 6.63
N ASP A 247 6.01 -25.36 7.72
CA ASP A 247 6.57 -24.68 8.87
C ASP A 247 7.78 -23.80 8.50
N ALA A 248 8.55 -24.24 7.50
CA ALA A 248 9.70 -23.52 6.95
C ALA A 248 9.59 -23.48 5.42
N ALA A 249 9.47 -22.26 4.86
CA ALA A 249 9.26 -22.04 3.42
C ALA A 249 10.04 -20.85 2.86
N ASP A 250 10.94 -20.23 3.62
CA ASP A 250 11.62 -18.98 3.23
C ASP A 250 12.62 -19.14 2.09
N THR A 251 13.08 -20.36 1.82
CA THR A 251 14.11 -20.67 0.83
C THR A 251 13.68 -21.76 -0.16
N ASP A 252 14.24 -21.70 -1.37
CA ASP A 252 14.03 -22.76 -2.37
C ASP A 252 14.44 -24.15 -1.87
N ALA A 253 15.43 -24.24 -0.98
CA ALA A 253 15.86 -25.51 -0.41
C ALA A 253 14.79 -26.10 0.51
N GLN A 254 14.14 -25.28 1.32
CA GLN A 254 13.03 -25.70 2.19
C GLN A 254 11.82 -26.13 1.39
N ILE A 255 11.42 -25.36 0.36
CA ILE A 255 10.32 -25.73 -0.53
C ILE A 255 10.61 -27.03 -1.27
N ARG A 256 11.84 -27.21 -1.78
CA ARG A 256 12.23 -28.49 -2.43
C ARG A 256 12.21 -29.67 -1.47
N ALA A 257 12.60 -29.47 -0.22
CA ALA A 257 12.53 -30.51 0.81
C ALA A 257 11.06 -30.90 1.12
N GLY A 258 10.18 -29.90 1.29
CA GLY A 258 8.73 -30.13 1.48
C GLY A 258 8.11 -30.85 0.26
N ARG A 259 8.42 -30.41 -0.96
CA ARG A 259 8.00 -31.10 -2.19
C ARG A 259 8.47 -32.56 -2.24
N ALA A 260 9.75 -32.80 -1.94
CA ALA A 260 10.31 -34.17 -1.96
C ALA A 260 9.64 -35.06 -0.90
N ALA A 261 9.29 -34.52 0.27
CA ALA A 261 8.56 -35.26 1.29
C ALA A 261 7.13 -35.65 0.83
N VAL A 262 6.43 -34.72 0.17
CA VAL A 262 5.11 -35.00 -0.42
C VAL A 262 5.23 -36.02 -1.56
N GLU A 263 6.20 -35.89 -2.46
CA GLU A 263 6.43 -36.81 -3.56
C GLU A 263 6.77 -38.23 -3.09
N ALA A 264 7.59 -38.33 -2.04
CA ALA A 264 7.95 -39.64 -1.44
C ALA A 264 6.77 -40.35 -0.74
N ALA A 265 5.75 -39.59 -0.30
CA ALA A 265 4.55 -40.14 0.31
C ALA A 265 3.48 -40.59 -0.70
N LEU A 266 3.66 -40.26 -1.97
CA LEU A 266 2.74 -40.60 -3.06
C LEU A 266 3.32 -41.72 -3.95
N PRO A 267 2.48 -42.44 -4.72
CA PRO A 267 2.95 -43.35 -5.74
C PRO A 267 3.87 -42.65 -6.75
N ALA A 268 4.87 -43.37 -7.23
CA ALA A 268 5.83 -42.85 -8.19
C ALA A 268 5.13 -42.32 -9.45
N GLY A 269 5.44 -41.07 -9.83
CA GLY A 269 4.84 -40.41 -11.00
C GLY A 269 3.44 -39.82 -10.75
N ALA A 270 2.86 -39.94 -9.57
CA ALA A 270 1.55 -39.35 -9.29
C ALA A 270 1.59 -37.81 -9.30
N LEU A 271 2.68 -37.18 -8.84
CA LEU A 271 2.87 -35.75 -8.88
C LEU A 271 3.21 -35.29 -10.30
N THR A 272 2.25 -34.66 -10.99
CA THR A 272 2.39 -34.19 -12.38
C THR A 272 2.87 -32.75 -12.48
N GLY A 273 2.63 -31.95 -11.45
CA GLY A 273 3.03 -30.55 -11.40
C GLY A 273 3.24 -30.07 -9.97
N ALA A 274 4.14 -29.11 -9.80
CA ALA A 274 4.35 -28.45 -8.52
C ALA A 274 4.82 -27.00 -8.74
N ARG A 275 4.10 -26.03 -8.16
CA ARG A 275 4.45 -24.61 -8.24
C ARG A 275 4.78 -24.09 -6.84
N SER A 276 5.90 -23.36 -6.77
CA SER A 276 6.37 -22.72 -5.56
C SER A 276 5.84 -21.27 -5.48
N TYR A 277 5.43 -20.83 -4.30
CA TYR A 277 5.10 -19.43 -4.09
C TYR A 277 6.31 -18.50 -4.27
N LEU A 278 7.54 -19.00 -4.07
CA LEU A 278 8.77 -18.22 -4.30
C LEU A 278 8.95 -17.83 -5.75
N ASP A 279 8.49 -18.68 -6.69
CA ASP A 279 8.52 -18.35 -8.11
C ASP A 279 7.51 -17.24 -8.43
N LEU A 280 6.28 -17.36 -7.92
CA LEU A 280 5.25 -16.32 -8.05
C LEU A 280 5.68 -14.99 -7.43
N ARG A 281 6.33 -15.06 -6.26
CA ARG A 281 6.90 -13.89 -5.59
C ARG A 281 7.99 -13.21 -6.43
N ARG A 282 8.86 -14.00 -7.08
CA ARG A 282 9.89 -13.46 -7.98
C ARG A 282 9.27 -12.80 -9.21
N GLU A 283 8.26 -13.42 -9.81
CA GLU A 283 7.53 -12.84 -10.94
C GLU A 283 6.86 -11.52 -10.56
N ALA A 284 6.09 -11.48 -9.46
CA ALA A 284 5.46 -10.28 -8.97
C ALA A 284 6.46 -9.16 -8.62
N ASN A 285 7.60 -9.52 -8.01
CA ASN A 285 8.66 -8.56 -7.70
C ASN A 285 9.39 -8.08 -8.95
N ALA A 286 9.56 -8.91 -9.98
CA ALA A 286 10.21 -8.51 -11.23
C ALA A 286 9.40 -7.44 -11.98
N GLU A 287 8.08 -7.58 -12.03
CA GLU A 287 7.18 -6.56 -12.59
C GLU A 287 7.30 -5.23 -11.83
N THR A 288 7.34 -5.29 -10.50
CA THR A 288 7.43 -4.10 -9.64
C THR A 288 8.84 -3.48 -9.68
N ALA A 289 9.90 -4.29 -9.75
CA ALA A 289 11.29 -3.84 -9.76
C ALA A 289 11.61 -2.89 -10.90
N ALA A 290 10.93 -2.98 -12.03
CA ALA A 290 11.11 -2.08 -13.17
C ALA A 290 10.72 -0.63 -12.84
N TYR A 291 9.74 -0.41 -11.98
CA TYR A 291 9.21 0.92 -11.65
C TYR A 291 9.80 1.54 -10.38
N VAL A 292 10.24 0.72 -9.41
CA VAL A 292 10.77 1.18 -8.11
C VAL A 292 11.90 2.20 -8.27
N PRO A 293 12.94 2.01 -9.12
CA PRO A 293 14.02 2.99 -9.26
C PRO A 293 13.53 4.32 -9.82
N PHE A 294 12.54 4.33 -10.70
CA PHE A 294 11.94 5.57 -11.20
C PHE A 294 11.20 6.32 -10.10
N VAL A 295 10.35 5.62 -9.35
CA VAL A 295 9.60 6.21 -8.22
C VAL A 295 10.56 6.74 -7.17
N ALA A 296 11.60 6.00 -6.83
CA ALA A 296 12.64 6.42 -5.88
C ALA A 296 13.42 7.65 -6.38
N ALA A 297 13.81 7.67 -7.66
CA ALA A 297 14.52 8.79 -8.26
C ALA A 297 13.65 10.06 -8.31
N PHE A 298 12.41 9.97 -8.76
CA PHE A 298 11.49 11.09 -8.80
C PHE A 298 11.12 11.58 -7.40
N GLY A 299 10.87 10.65 -6.45
CA GLY A 299 10.63 10.98 -5.05
C GLY A 299 11.83 11.68 -4.41
N GLY A 300 13.04 11.17 -4.64
CA GLY A 300 14.28 11.78 -4.17
C GLY A 300 14.52 13.17 -4.77
N LEU A 301 14.30 13.32 -6.08
CA LEU A 301 14.38 14.61 -6.76
C LEU A 301 13.35 15.61 -6.22
N GLY A 302 12.10 15.16 -6.01
CA GLY A 302 11.03 15.97 -5.43
C GLY A 302 11.38 16.45 -4.03
N LEU A 303 11.93 15.59 -3.17
CA LEU A 303 12.44 15.93 -1.84
C LEU A 303 13.58 16.96 -1.92
N ALA A 304 14.55 16.76 -2.81
CA ALA A 304 15.66 17.69 -3.01
C ALA A 304 15.19 19.05 -3.46
N MET A 305 14.29 19.11 -4.45
CA MET A 305 13.70 20.37 -4.95
C MET A 305 12.87 21.07 -3.85
N SER A 306 12.07 20.33 -3.09
CA SER A 306 11.29 20.86 -1.97
C SER A 306 12.19 21.45 -0.90
N THR A 307 13.28 20.76 -0.57
CA THR A 307 14.31 21.24 0.37
C THR A 307 14.91 22.57 -0.09
N LEU A 308 15.28 22.64 -1.37
CA LEU A 308 15.87 23.84 -1.97
C LEU A 308 14.88 25.01 -1.95
N ILE A 309 13.63 24.79 -2.34
CA ILE A 309 12.58 25.82 -2.36
C ILE A 309 12.32 26.33 -0.93
N ILE A 310 12.17 25.44 0.05
CA ILE A 310 12.00 25.82 1.45
C ILE A 310 13.20 26.63 1.92
N GLY A 311 14.43 26.20 1.62
CA GLY A 311 15.67 26.89 1.96
C GLY A 311 15.72 28.30 1.40
N VAL A 312 15.38 28.49 0.12
CA VAL A 312 15.35 29.80 -0.55
C VAL A 312 14.27 30.71 0.05
N VAL A 313 13.04 30.21 0.24
CA VAL A 313 11.92 30.98 0.81
C VAL A 313 12.23 31.42 2.24
N VAL A 314 12.77 30.53 3.07
CA VAL A 314 13.12 30.84 4.45
C VAL A 314 14.31 31.80 4.52
N SER A 315 15.36 31.57 3.72
CA SER A 315 16.54 32.46 3.67
C SER A 315 16.16 33.87 3.21
N GLY A 316 15.30 34.01 2.20
CA GLY A 316 14.72 35.28 1.75
C GLY A 316 13.87 35.95 2.86
N ALA A 317 13.14 35.13 3.64
CA ALA A 317 12.35 35.59 4.76
C ALA A 317 13.18 36.23 5.88
N VAL A 318 14.29 35.58 6.24
CA VAL A 318 15.21 36.06 7.26
C VAL A 318 16.02 37.26 6.74
N GLY A 319 16.46 37.23 5.48
CA GLY A 319 17.19 38.33 4.83
C GLY A 319 16.43 39.66 4.88
N ALA A 320 15.12 39.64 4.53
CA ALA A 320 14.26 40.82 4.58
C ALA A 320 13.91 41.29 6.02
N ALA A 321 14.29 40.54 7.04
CA ALA A 321 14.03 40.85 8.43
C ALA A 321 15.25 41.43 9.18
N ARG A 322 16.41 41.57 8.50
CA ARG A 322 17.68 42.00 9.13
C ARG A 322 17.56 43.28 9.90
N TRP A 323 16.95 44.34 9.33
CA TRP A 323 16.74 45.61 9.98
C TRP A 323 15.94 45.49 11.30
N ARG A 324 14.85 44.69 11.29
CA ARG A 324 14.05 44.44 12.50
C ARG A 324 14.81 43.70 13.58
N ILE A 325 15.69 42.78 13.20
CA ILE A 325 16.62 42.09 14.10
C ILE A 325 17.54 43.08 14.76
N GLY A 326 18.06 44.06 14.03
CA GLY A 326 18.87 45.19 14.56
C GLY A 326 18.12 45.99 15.59
N VAL A 327 16.88 46.41 15.28
CA VAL A 327 16.02 47.18 16.21
C VAL A 327 15.71 46.39 17.50
N LEU A 328 15.38 45.11 17.41
CA LEU A 328 15.13 44.27 18.60
C LEU A 328 16.35 44.11 19.49
N LYS A 329 17.56 44.06 18.90
CA LYS A 329 18.82 44.04 19.65
C LYS A 329 19.09 45.37 20.34
N ALA A 330 18.81 46.48 19.68
CA ALA A 330 18.92 47.81 20.27
C ALA A 330 17.99 47.99 21.45
N LEU A 331 16.85 47.31 21.48
CA LEU A 331 15.87 47.25 22.60
C LEU A 331 16.28 46.25 23.70
N GLY A 332 17.47 45.65 23.64
CA GLY A 332 18.00 44.76 24.69
C GLY A 332 17.54 43.29 24.62
N PHE A 333 17.01 42.83 23.46
CA PHE A 333 16.70 41.41 23.30
C PHE A 333 17.97 40.59 23.12
N THR A 334 18.08 39.48 23.83
CA THR A 334 19.20 38.55 23.67
C THR A 334 19.14 37.85 22.31
N PRO A 335 20.28 37.50 21.68
CA PRO A 335 20.32 36.84 20.39
C PRO A 335 19.47 35.56 20.34
N ALA A 336 19.46 34.76 21.40
CA ALA A 336 18.68 33.54 21.50
C ALA A 336 17.16 33.79 21.42
N ARG A 337 16.66 34.86 22.05
CA ARG A 337 15.22 35.22 21.99
C ARG A 337 14.79 35.70 20.61
N VAL A 338 15.67 36.43 19.93
CA VAL A 338 15.42 36.86 18.56
C VAL A 338 15.33 35.64 17.63
N VAL A 339 16.29 34.70 17.74
CA VAL A 339 16.26 33.45 16.97
C VAL A 339 14.97 32.65 17.24
N THR A 340 14.61 32.46 18.52
CA THR A 340 13.40 31.69 18.88
C THR A 340 12.13 32.35 18.33
N ALA A 341 12.01 33.69 18.37
CA ALA A 341 10.85 34.38 17.82
C ALA A 341 10.75 34.21 16.30
N TYR A 342 11.86 34.26 15.56
CA TYR A 342 11.88 34.08 14.11
C TYR A 342 11.64 32.64 13.67
N VAL A 343 12.26 31.69 14.36
CA VAL A 343 11.99 30.27 14.15
C VAL A 343 10.52 29.94 14.41
N GLY A 344 9.95 30.48 15.51
CA GLY A 344 8.53 30.31 15.80
C GLY A 344 7.60 30.91 14.73
N GLN A 345 7.92 32.12 14.21
CA GLN A 345 7.17 32.73 13.12
C GLN A 345 7.20 31.93 11.81
N THR A 346 8.24 31.14 11.59
CA THR A 346 8.37 30.27 10.41
C THR A 346 7.73 28.90 10.65
N LEU A 347 7.92 28.31 11.84
CA LEU A 347 7.41 26.98 12.16
C LEU A 347 5.88 26.92 12.29
N VAL A 348 5.23 28.00 12.78
CA VAL A 348 3.75 28.00 12.91
C VAL A 348 3.05 27.83 11.54
N PRO A 349 3.35 28.66 10.50
CA PRO A 349 2.75 28.44 9.19
C PRO A 349 3.27 27.16 8.53
N ALA A 350 4.51 26.74 8.78
CA ALA A 350 5.01 25.48 8.28
C ALA A 350 4.24 24.28 8.85
N ALA A 351 3.93 24.29 10.15
CA ALA A 351 3.12 23.24 10.78
C ALA A 351 1.69 23.18 10.18
N ALA A 352 1.09 24.34 9.88
CA ALA A 352 -0.18 24.37 9.16
C ALA A 352 -0.04 23.78 7.73
N GLY A 353 1.02 24.13 7.01
CA GLY A 353 1.33 23.57 5.70
C GLY A 353 1.57 22.05 5.73
N VAL A 354 2.28 21.57 6.75
CA VAL A 354 2.51 20.12 6.98
C VAL A 354 1.19 19.41 7.24
N GLY A 355 0.36 19.90 8.15
CA GLY A 355 -0.93 19.28 8.47
C GLY A 355 -1.86 19.20 7.25
N LEU A 356 -1.99 20.31 6.50
CA LEU A 356 -2.75 20.33 5.26
C LEU A 356 -2.13 19.45 4.18
N GLY A 357 -0.81 19.39 4.09
CA GLY A 357 -0.07 18.54 3.15
C GLY A 357 -0.26 17.05 3.41
N VAL A 358 -0.27 16.63 4.68
CA VAL A 358 -0.58 15.25 5.08
C VAL A 358 -2.02 14.90 4.73
N LEU A 359 -2.97 15.78 5.05
CA LEU A 359 -4.38 15.56 4.70
C LEU A 359 -4.58 15.42 3.18
N LEU A 360 -4.02 16.35 2.41
CA LEU A 360 -4.14 16.33 0.95
C LEU A 360 -3.39 15.15 0.33
N GLY A 361 -2.23 14.81 0.87
CA GLY A 361 -1.43 13.66 0.42
C GLY A 361 -2.17 12.34 0.62
N ASN A 362 -2.76 12.11 1.79
CA ASN A 362 -3.58 10.93 2.04
C ASN A 362 -4.83 10.90 1.14
N LEU A 363 -5.51 12.04 0.97
CA LEU A 363 -6.69 12.13 0.09
C LEU A 363 -6.36 11.79 -1.38
N LEU A 364 -5.24 12.28 -1.89
CA LEU A 364 -4.79 12.00 -3.26
C LEU A 364 -4.19 10.59 -3.42
N ALA A 365 -3.69 10.01 -2.34
CA ALA A 365 -3.17 8.64 -2.36
C ALA A 365 -4.28 7.59 -2.52
N VAL A 366 -5.48 7.84 -1.96
CA VAL A 366 -6.60 6.89 -2.01
C VAL A 366 -6.90 6.37 -3.42
N PRO A 367 -7.15 7.20 -4.46
CA PRO A 367 -7.46 6.69 -5.79
C PRO A 367 -6.28 5.95 -6.44
N VAL A 368 -5.04 6.40 -6.19
CA VAL A 368 -3.83 5.77 -6.76
C VAL A 368 -3.57 4.40 -6.13
N LEU A 369 -3.84 4.27 -4.83
CA LEU A 369 -3.64 3.02 -4.10
C LEU A 369 -4.83 2.06 -4.28
N ALA A 370 -6.04 2.57 -4.53
CA ALA A 370 -7.23 1.76 -4.81
C ALA A 370 -7.03 0.89 -6.07
N ASP A 371 -6.51 1.45 -7.16
CA ASP A 371 -6.18 0.70 -8.37
C ASP A 371 -5.18 -0.45 -8.11
N GLN A 372 -4.26 -0.25 -7.17
CA GLN A 372 -3.30 -1.30 -6.78
C GLN A 372 -3.92 -2.36 -5.86
N SER A 373 -4.83 -1.97 -4.95
CA SER A 373 -5.53 -2.94 -4.09
C SER A 373 -6.48 -3.81 -4.89
N ASP A 374 -7.16 -3.23 -5.88
CA ASP A 374 -7.97 -3.97 -6.84
C ASP A 374 -7.14 -4.98 -7.64
N ALA A 375 -5.86 -4.69 -7.86
CA ALA A 375 -4.92 -5.60 -8.51
C ALA A 375 -4.55 -6.83 -7.65
N PHE A 376 -4.56 -6.76 -6.32
CA PHE A 376 -4.12 -7.86 -5.44
C PHE A 376 -5.20 -8.36 -4.47
N GLY A 377 -6.42 -7.81 -4.52
CA GLY A 377 -7.56 -8.26 -3.68
C GLY A 377 -7.34 -8.04 -2.17
N GLY A 378 -6.54 -7.02 -1.80
CA GLY A 378 -6.26 -6.68 -0.42
C GLY A 378 -7.26 -5.66 0.17
N PRO A 379 -7.28 -5.48 1.51
CA PRO A 379 -8.07 -4.43 2.15
C PRO A 379 -7.63 -3.05 1.68
N GLU A 380 -8.52 -2.06 1.87
CA GLU A 380 -8.27 -0.67 1.45
C GLU A 380 -6.84 -0.22 1.76
N PRO A 381 -6.08 0.19 0.74
CA PRO A 381 -4.69 0.56 0.93
C PRO A 381 -4.65 1.89 1.68
N SER A 382 -4.06 1.87 2.85
CA SER A 382 -3.79 3.08 3.64
C SER A 382 -2.29 3.32 3.74
N ILE A 383 -1.90 4.58 3.70
CA ILE A 383 -0.52 4.94 4.01
C ILE A 383 -0.29 4.62 5.50
N PRO A 384 0.75 3.86 5.85
CA PRO A 384 1.04 3.56 7.24
C PRO A 384 1.32 4.84 8.04
N LEU A 385 0.75 4.96 9.24
CA LEU A 385 0.90 6.15 10.10
C LEU A 385 2.35 6.58 10.34
N TRP A 386 3.29 5.61 10.37
CA TRP A 386 4.71 5.93 10.54
C TRP A 386 5.28 6.73 9.36
N VAL A 387 4.76 6.56 8.14
CA VAL A 387 5.14 7.33 6.94
C VAL A 387 4.67 8.76 7.09
N ASP A 388 3.41 8.96 7.52
CA ASP A 388 2.87 10.29 7.82
C ASP A 388 3.72 11.02 8.85
N LEU A 389 4.07 10.33 9.94
CA LEU A 389 4.90 10.89 11.01
C LEU A 389 6.34 11.17 10.55
N ALA A 390 6.93 10.29 9.74
CA ALA A 390 8.28 10.46 9.22
C ALA A 390 8.36 11.66 8.25
N VAL A 391 7.41 11.76 7.32
CA VAL A 391 7.35 12.87 6.35
C VAL A 391 7.04 14.19 7.06
N ALA A 392 6.05 14.20 7.95
CA ALA A 392 5.69 15.40 8.72
C ALA A 392 6.84 15.88 9.63
N GLY A 393 7.46 14.96 10.38
CA GLY A 393 8.60 15.23 11.25
C GLY A 393 9.82 15.69 10.46
N GLY A 394 10.15 15.01 9.36
CA GLY A 394 11.24 15.36 8.46
C GLY A 394 11.06 16.76 7.86
N ALA A 395 9.86 17.09 7.39
CA ALA A 395 9.55 18.42 6.86
C ALA A 395 9.69 19.52 7.93
N LEU A 396 9.21 19.30 9.16
CA LEU A 396 9.37 20.26 10.26
C LEU A 396 10.82 20.45 10.67
N VAL A 397 11.60 19.37 10.74
CA VAL A 397 13.04 19.44 11.03
C VAL A 397 13.76 20.23 9.92
N LEU A 398 13.45 19.95 8.67
CA LEU A 398 14.05 20.62 7.52
C LEU A 398 13.76 22.13 7.54
N VAL A 399 12.49 22.53 7.74
CA VAL A 399 12.09 23.93 7.88
C VAL A 399 12.78 24.56 9.09
N GLY A 400 12.87 23.84 10.20
CA GLY A 400 13.56 24.28 11.41
C GLY A 400 15.04 24.57 11.17
N VAL A 401 15.76 23.65 10.55
CA VAL A 401 17.19 23.81 10.18
C VAL A 401 17.37 24.97 9.20
N ALA A 402 16.53 25.03 8.16
CA ALA A 402 16.55 26.12 7.18
C ALA A 402 16.28 27.50 7.81
N ALA A 403 15.46 27.56 8.87
CA ALA A 403 15.18 28.79 9.61
C ALA A 403 16.29 29.16 10.60
N VAL A 404 16.87 28.17 11.29
CA VAL A 404 17.89 28.38 12.32
C VAL A 404 19.20 28.90 11.74
N VAL A 405 19.67 28.36 10.63
CA VAL A 405 20.97 28.73 10.02
C VAL A 405 21.04 30.23 9.69
N PRO A 406 20.10 30.82 8.93
CA PRO A 406 20.11 32.27 8.68
C PRO A 406 19.82 33.10 9.92
N ALA A 407 18.97 32.62 10.86
CA ALA A 407 18.66 33.30 12.10
C ALA A 407 19.89 33.39 13.03
N LEU A 408 20.71 32.35 13.12
CA LEU A 408 21.96 32.36 13.85
C LEU A 408 22.97 33.31 13.22
N ARG A 409 23.11 33.33 11.88
CA ARG A 409 23.97 34.29 11.17
C ARG A 409 23.55 35.73 11.48
N ALA A 410 22.26 36.05 11.38
CA ALA A 410 21.71 37.36 11.72
C ALA A 410 21.83 37.66 13.21
N GLY A 411 21.69 36.65 14.07
CA GLY A 411 21.89 36.78 15.53
C GLY A 411 23.34 37.12 15.91
N ARG A 412 24.35 36.78 15.13
CA ARG A 412 25.77 37.10 15.38
C ARG A 412 26.24 38.43 14.82
N MET A 413 25.47 39.10 13.92
CA MET A 413 25.81 40.41 13.37
C MET A 413 25.80 41.47 14.47
N ARG A 414 26.73 42.44 14.45
CA ARG A 414 26.77 43.59 15.38
C ARG A 414 25.62 44.54 15.07
N ALA A 415 25.02 45.15 16.12
CA ALA A 415 23.89 46.08 15.97
C ALA A 415 24.18 47.26 15.03
N VAL A 416 25.42 47.76 15.04
CA VAL A 416 25.87 48.86 14.18
C VAL A 416 25.90 48.46 12.69
N GLU A 417 26.33 47.26 12.35
CA GLU A 417 26.32 46.75 10.98
C GLU A 417 24.89 46.54 10.43
N ALA A 418 23.97 46.14 11.30
CA ALA A 418 22.57 45.93 10.92
C ALA A 418 21.81 47.25 10.62
N LEU A 419 22.25 48.36 11.19
CA LEU A 419 21.65 49.70 10.99
C LEU A 419 22.27 50.45 9.81
N SER A 420 23.52 50.11 9.40
CA SER A 420 24.19 50.78 8.27
C SER A 420 23.86 50.19 6.90
N LEU A 421 23.15 49.05 6.84
CA LEU A 421 22.73 48.36 5.61
C LEU A 421 21.23 48.58 5.28
N GLY A 422 20.52 49.38 5.99
CA GLY A 422 19.15 49.84 5.74
C GLY A 422 19.15 51.31 5.42
#